data_156e65e43ce852fd2f4c216787878cd6
#
_entry.id   156e65e43ce852fd2f4c216787878cd6
#
_cell.length_a   1.000
_cell.length_b   1.000
_cell.length_c   1.000
_cell.angle_alpha   90.00
_cell.angle_beta   90.00
_cell.angle_gamma   90.00
#
_symmetry.space_group_name_H-M   'P 1'
#
loop_
_entity.id
_entity.type
_entity.pdbx_description
1 polymer ?
#
loop_
_entity_poly.entity_id
_entity_poly.type
_entity_poly.pdbx_seq_one_letter_code
_entity_poly.pdbx_strand_id
1 'polypeptide(L)'
;MAKNKKAFDRIEFIMMEKDLDVFKLGDKLLKGTPLMVNFEEHNDIESNKVITFLSGVTYAIDGEIEMVKEKIFLFATKQDYKDGSLRKFVSEYKD
;
A
#
# COMPACT_ATOMS: atom_id res chain seq x y z
N MET A 1 13.86 14.22 -12.52
CA MET A 1 14.28 14.05 -11.13
C MET A 1 13.17 13.44 -10.32
N ALA A 2 13.57 12.50 -9.45
CA ALA A 2 12.58 11.80 -8.63
C ALA A 2 11.81 12.74 -7.72
N LYS A 3 12.42 13.83 -7.28
CA LYS A 3 11.80 14.79 -6.38
C LYS A 3 10.54 15.45 -6.95
N ASN A 4 10.34 15.37 -8.27
CA ASN A 4 9.17 15.96 -8.90
C ASN A 4 8.07 14.95 -9.16
N LYS A 5 8.29 13.69 -8.81
CA LYS A 5 7.28 12.66 -9.02
C LYS A 5 6.16 12.77 -8.01
N LYS A 6 4.93 12.59 -8.47
CA LYS A 6 3.79 12.47 -7.58
C LYS A 6 3.79 11.10 -6.91
N ALA A 7 3.05 10.98 -5.80
CA ALA A 7 2.98 9.74 -5.06
C ALA A 7 2.51 8.59 -5.95
N PHE A 8 1.50 8.83 -6.81
CA PHE A 8 1.01 7.80 -7.70
C PHE A 8 2.11 7.23 -8.61
N ASP A 9 3.04 8.09 -9.05
CA ASP A 9 4.12 7.65 -9.95
C ASP A 9 5.11 6.72 -9.26
N ARG A 10 5.12 6.69 -7.93
CA ARG A 10 6.03 5.86 -7.15
C ARG A 10 5.38 4.61 -6.59
N ILE A 11 4.08 4.45 -6.82
CA ILE A 11 3.32 3.32 -6.28
C ILE A 11 3.88 2.01 -6.80
N GLU A 12 3.93 1.01 -5.94
CA GLU A 12 4.26 -0.35 -6.32
C GLU A 12 3.03 -1.21 -6.16
N PHE A 13 2.68 -1.94 -7.22
CA PHE A 13 1.53 -2.83 -7.21
C PHE A 13 1.99 -4.24 -6.90
N ILE A 14 1.45 -4.82 -5.84
CA ILE A 14 1.86 -6.13 -5.33
C ILE A 14 0.68 -7.09 -5.38
N MET A 15 0.87 -8.24 -6.03
CA MET A 15 -0.08 -9.33 -5.92
C MET A 15 0.45 -10.25 -4.81
N MET A 16 -0.30 -10.35 -3.71
CA MET A 16 0.17 -11.13 -2.58
C MET A 16 0.16 -12.62 -2.90
N GLU A 17 1.26 -13.28 -2.59
CA GLU A 17 1.45 -14.70 -2.83
C GLU A 17 2.05 -15.35 -1.60
N LYS A 18 1.86 -16.67 -1.53
CA LYS A 18 2.32 -17.46 -0.39
C LYS A 18 3.82 -17.30 -0.09
N ASP A 19 4.64 -17.23 -1.13
CA ASP A 19 6.10 -17.21 -0.96
C ASP A 19 6.69 -15.81 -0.91
N LEU A 20 5.85 -14.77 -0.98
CA LEU A 20 6.35 -13.42 -0.98
C LEU A 20 6.80 -13.01 0.42
N ASP A 21 7.98 -12.40 0.50
CA ASP A 21 8.57 -11.98 1.77
C ASP A 21 7.93 -10.68 2.25
N VAL A 22 7.05 -10.78 3.26
CA VAL A 22 6.32 -9.62 3.74
C VAL A 22 7.22 -8.58 4.40
N PHE A 23 8.36 -9.00 4.94
CA PHE A 23 9.29 -8.04 5.55
C PHE A 23 9.86 -7.10 4.50
N LYS A 24 10.02 -7.57 3.25
CA LYS A 24 10.47 -6.69 2.17
C LYS A 24 9.43 -5.63 1.87
N LEU A 25 8.15 -5.97 1.99
CA LEU A 25 7.08 -4.97 1.82
C LEU A 25 7.16 -3.92 2.91
N GLY A 26 7.39 -4.36 4.15
CA GLY A 26 7.58 -3.43 5.26
C GLY A 26 8.75 -2.48 5.00
N ASP A 27 9.86 -3.02 4.49
CA ASP A 27 11.03 -2.20 4.18
C ASP A 27 10.71 -1.14 3.13
N LYS A 28 9.93 -1.50 2.12
CA LYS A 28 9.53 -0.55 1.08
C LYS A 28 8.71 0.59 1.68
N LEU A 29 7.78 0.26 2.58
CA LEU A 29 7.00 1.29 3.27
C LEU A 29 7.89 2.18 4.12
N LEU A 30 8.85 1.61 4.83
CA LEU A 30 9.78 2.38 5.66
C LEU A 30 10.59 3.35 4.81
N LYS A 31 10.84 3.02 3.56
CA LYS A 31 11.57 3.88 2.64
C LYS A 31 10.66 4.89 1.94
N GLY A 32 9.37 4.85 2.22
CA GLY A 32 8.43 5.80 1.66
C GLY A 32 7.80 5.41 0.35
N THR A 33 7.86 4.13 -0.03
CA THR A 33 7.23 3.64 -1.25
C THR A 33 5.76 3.31 -0.97
N PRO A 34 4.80 3.97 -1.64
CA PRO A 34 3.39 3.59 -1.47
C PRO A 34 3.17 2.20 -2.07
N LEU A 35 2.43 1.36 -1.36
CA LEU A 35 2.16 0.01 -1.83
C LEU A 35 0.67 -0.19 -2.02
N MET A 36 0.30 -0.74 -3.17
CA MET A 36 -1.05 -1.22 -3.38
C MET A 36 -0.98 -2.73 -3.43
N VAL A 37 -1.56 -3.38 -2.43
CA VAL A 37 -1.43 -4.82 -2.26
C VAL A 37 -2.77 -5.48 -2.53
N ASN A 38 -2.76 -6.44 -3.44
CA ASN A 38 -3.94 -7.19 -3.84
C ASN A 38 -3.88 -8.57 -3.19
N PHE A 39 -4.90 -8.87 -2.36
CA PHE A 39 -4.99 -10.13 -1.64
C PHE A 39 -6.03 -11.09 -2.25
N GLU A 40 -6.52 -10.80 -3.44
CA GLU A 40 -7.60 -11.59 -4.03
C GLU A 40 -7.26 -13.07 -4.22
N GLU A 41 -5.99 -13.36 -4.46
CA GLU A 41 -5.53 -14.73 -4.69
C GLU A 41 -4.89 -15.36 -3.45
N HIS A 42 -5.06 -14.70 -2.30
CA HIS A 42 -4.39 -15.13 -1.08
C HIS A 42 -5.40 -15.60 -0.04
N ASN A 43 -4.99 -16.58 0.76
CA ASN A 43 -5.83 -17.12 1.84
C ASN A 43 -6.20 -16.01 2.83
N ASP A 44 -7.48 -15.97 3.24
CA ASP A 44 -7.97 -14.89 4.10
C ASP A 44 -7.27 -14.82 5.46
N ILE A 45 -6.98 -15.97 6.06
CA ILE A 45 -6.30 -16.00 7.36
C ILE A 45 -4.90 -15.42 7.23
N GLU A 46 -4.16 -15.85 6.20
CA GLU A 46 -2.81 -15.37 5.97
C GLU A 46 -2.82 -13.91 5.54
N SER A 47 -3.82 -13.50 4.76
CA SER A 47 -3.97 -12.10 4.35
C SER A 47 -4.12 -11.21 5.57
N ASN A 48 -4.94 -11.61 6.54
CA ASN A 48 -5.14 -10.81 7.75
C ASN A 48 -3.84 -10.61 8.53
N LYS A 49 -2.97 -11.62 8.55
CA LYS A 49 -1.67 -11.50 9.21
C LYS A 49 -0.80 -10.47 8.50
N VAL A 50 -0.77 -10.50 7.18
CA VAL A 50 0.02 -9.55 6.41
C VAL A 50 -0.53 -8.14 6.57
N ILE A 51 -1.86 -7.99 6.49
CA ILE A 51 -2.49 -6.70 6.66
C ILE A 51 -2.18 -6.13 8.04
N THR A 52 -2.24 -6.96 9.08
CA THR A 52 -1.93 -6.53 10.44
C THR A 52 -0.48 -6.04 10.54
N PHE A 53 0.44 -6.80 9.96
CA PHE A 53 1.85 -6.41 9.97
C PHE A 53 2.07 -5.10 9.24
N LEU A 54 1.55 -4.99 8.02
CA LEU A 54 1.72 -3.77 7.22
C LEU A 54 1.01 -2.58 7.85
N SER A 55 -0.10 -2.82 8.55
CA SER A 55 -0.80 -1.76 9.27
C SER A 55 0.08 -1.19 10.38
N GLY A 56 0.79 -2.08 11.10
CA GLY A 56 1.71 -1.62 12.13
C GLY A 56 2.84 -0.78 11.57
N VAL A 57 3.42 -1.21 10.46
CA VAL A 57 4.48 -0.44 9.80
C VAL A 57 3.93 0.91 9.35
N THR A 58 2.76 0.90 8.72
CA THR A 58 2.14 2.13 8.22
C THR A 58 1.87 3.11 9.36
N TYR A 59 1.37 2.62 10.47
CA TYR A 59 1.15 3.45 11.64
C TYR A 59 2.47 4.06 12.12
N ALA A 60 3.52 3.27 12.17
CA ALA A 60 4.82 3.72 12.68
C ALA A 60 5.43 4.83 11.83
N ILE A 61 5.11 4.88 10.55
CA ILE A 61 5.64 5.92 9.66
C ILE A 61 4.63 7.05 9.44
N ASP A 62 3.64 7.15 10.32
CA ASP A 62 2.60 8.18 10.23
C ASP A 62 1.87 8.10 8.88
N GLY A 63 1.41 6.90 8.57
CA GLY A 63 0.74 6.65 7.31
C GLY A 63 -0.74 6.40 7.46
N GLU A 64 -1.37 6.12 6.34
CA GLU A 64 -2.79 5.78 6.27
C GLU A 64 -2.97 4.58 5.37
N ILE A 65 -4.02 3.81 5.66
CA ILE A 65 -4.41 2.65 4.88
C ILE A 65 -5.77 2.92 4.30
N GLU A 66 -5.93 2.59 3.03
CA GLU A 66 -7.22 2.73 2.40
C GLU A 66 -7.59 1.43 1.70
N MET A 67 -8.81 0.94 1.95
CA MET A 67 -9.33 -0.21 1.20
C MET A 67 -9.86 0.32 -0.11
N VAL A 68 -9.16 0.01 -1.19
CA VAL A 68 -9.52 0.50 -2.53
C VAL A 68 -10.70 -0.29 -3.08
N LYS A 69 -10.63 -1.59 -2.91
CA LYS A 69 -11.70 -2.53 -3.20
C LYS A 69 -11.59 -3.64 -2.18
N GLU A 70 -12.60 -4.51 -2.14
CA GLU A 70 -12.50 -5.68 -1.28
C GLU A 70 -11.20 -6.43 -1.61
N LYS A 71 -10.40 -6.71 -0.58
CA LYS A 71 -9.13 -7.43 -0.70
C LYS A 71 -8.01 -6.67 -1.43
N ILE A 72 -8.19 -5.38 -1.70
CA ILE A 72 -7.14 -4.56 -2.28
C ILE A 72 -6.94 -3.32 -1.42
N PHE A 73 -5.73 -3.15 -0.88
CA PHE A 73 -5.42 -2.09 0.08
C PHE A 73 -4.26 -1.23 -0.40
N LEU A 74 -4.36 0.07 -0.12
CA LEU A 74 -3.29 1.02 -0.38
C LEU A 74 -2.69 1.45 0.94
N PHE A 75 -1.38 1.31 1.06
CA PHE A 75 -0.59 1.71 2.24
C PHE A 75 0.35 2.82 1.82
N ALA A 76 0.32 3.95 2.51
CA ALA A 76 1.18 5.06 2.15
C ALA A 76 1.32 6.03 3.31
N THR A 77 2.33 6.91 3.26
CA THR A 77 2.48 7.94 4.27
C THR A 77 1.44 9.04 4.05
N LYS A 78 1.13 9.78 5.10
CA LYS A 78 0.24 10.93 4.97
C LYS A 78 0.81 11.95 4.01
N GLN A 79 2.13 12.08 4.02
CA GLN A 79 2.81 13.00 3.10
C GLN A 79 2.51 12.64 1.65
N ASP A 80 2.48 11.34 1.34
CA ASP A 80 2.20 10.87 -0.02
C ASP A 80 0.77 11.17 -0.45
N TYR A 81 -0.17 11.22 0.50
CA TYR A 81 -1.56 11.55 0.16
C TYR A 81 -1.74 13.04 -0.14
N LYS A 82 -0.79 13.88 0.27
CA LYS A 82 -0.99 15.34 0.20
C LYS A 82 -1.03 15.90 -1.22
N ASP A 83 -0.36 15.25 -2.19
CA ASP A 83 -0.37 15.79 -3.53
C ASP A 83 -1.66 15.47 -4.30
N GLY A 84 -2.54 14.67 -3.72
CA GLY A 84 -3.84 14.36 -4.29
C GLY A 84 -3.84 13.25 -5.32
N SER A 85 -2.68 12.80 -5.82
CA SER A 85 -2.64 11.80 -6.89
C SER A 85 -3.16 10.44 -6.44
N LEU A 86 -2.85 10.03 -5.19
CA LEU A 86 -3.33 8.75 -4.69
C LEU A 86 -4.85 8.76 -4.50
N ARG A 87 -5.39 9.84 -3.93
CA ARG A 87 -6.83 9.92 -3.73
C ARG A 87 -7.59 9.95 -5.04
N LYS A 88 -7.05 10.62 -6.03
CA LYS A 88 -7.66 10.64 -7.36
C LYS A 88 -7.67 9.24 -7.95
N PHE A 89 -6.54 8.53 -7.86
CA PHE A 89 -6.45 7.16 -8.36
C PHE A 89 -7.45 6.24 -7.66
N VAL A 90 -7.51 6.32 -6.32
CA VAL A 90 -8.42 5.48 -5.54
C VAL A 90 -9.86 5.75 -5.94
N SER A 91 -10.22 7.02 -6.05
CA SER A 91 -11.58 7.40 -6.45
C SER A 91 -11.96 6.81 -7.81
N GLU A 92 -11.06 6.90 -8.77
CA GLU A 92 -11.30 6.36 -10.11
C GLU A 92 -11.35 4.83 -10.11
N TYR A 93 -10.51 4.22 -9.30
CA TYR A 93 -10.44 2.76 -9.23
C TYR A 93 -11.69 2.17 -8.59
N LYS A 94 -12.23 2.83 -7.58
CA LYS A 94 -13.43 2.36 -6.89
C LYS A 94 -14.66 2.35 -7.79
N ASP A 95 -14.70 3.26 -8.73
CA ASP A 95 -15.81 3.33 -9.68
C ASP A 95 -15.66 2.26 -10.74
#